data_e184c50de504a025c5ea633f2f9d4435
#
_entry.id   e184c50de504a025c5ea633f2f9d4435
#
_cell.length_a   1.000
_cell.length_b   1.000
_cell.length_c   1.000
_cell.angle_alpha   90.00
_cell.angle_beta   90.00
_cell.angle_gamma   90.00
#
_symmetry.space_group_name_H-M   'P 1'
#
loop_
_entity.id
_entity.type
_entity.pdbx_description
1 polymer ?
#
loop_
_entity_poly.entity_id
_entity_poly.type
_entity_poly.pdbx_seq_one_letter_code
_entity_poly.pdbx_strand_id
1 'polypeptide(L)'
;MTWNIEFLEEAKKDLKKLDHSVQLQVVKGIEKVRKNPLPTDKGGYGKPLGNKNGINLTNLLKIKFRNLSIRVVYKLEYVDDIMKIIVISARTDEAVYKEAAKRREKNKF
;
A
#
# COMPACT_ATOMS: atom_id res chain seq x y z
N MET A 1 8.55 -2.49 -17.34
CA MET A 1 7.94 -3.77 -16.95
C MET A 1 6.85 -3.53 -15.92
N THR A 2 5.71 -4.18 -16.07
CA THR A 2 4.56 -3.96 -15.19
C THR A 2 4.51 -5.03 -14.11
N TRP A 3 4.37 -4.60 -12.86
CA TRP A 3 4.28 -5.52 -11.73
C TRP A 3 2.87 -6.11 -11.61
N ASN A 4 2.78 -7.31 -11.08
CA ASN A 4 1.51 -7.97 -10.80
C ASN A 4 0.94 -7.44 -9.48
N ILE A 5 -0.35 -7.13 -9.45
CA ILE A 5 -1.00 -6.64 -8.22
C ILE A 5 -1.65 -7.82 -7.52
N GLU A 6 -1.39 -7.94 -6.22
CA GLU A 6 -2.03 -8.93 -5.36
C GLU A 6 -2.56 -8.19 -4.13
N PHE A 7 -3.81 -8.46 -3.76
CA PHE A 7 -4.43 -7.85 -2.59
C PHE A 7 -4.47 -8.84 -1.44
N LEU A 8 -4.01 -8.41 -0.27
CA LEU A 8 -4.29 -9.12 0.96
C LEU A 8 -5.80 -9.15 1.16
N GLU A 9 -6.36 -10.21 1.74
CA GLU A 9 -7.82 -10.30 1.94
C GLU A 9 -8.36 -9.11 2.73
N GLU A 10 -7.65 -8.67 3.76
CA GLU A 10 -8.04 -7.50 4.53
C GLU A 10 -8.04 -6.23 3.68
N ALA A 11 -7.11 -6.12 2.73
CA ALA A 11 -7.05 -4.97 1.83
C ALA A 11 -8.22 -4.97 0.84
N LYS A 12 -8.66 -6.13 0.38
CA LYS A 12 -9.86 -6.24 -0.44
C LYS A 12 -11.08 -5.73 0.31
N LYS A 13 -11.20 -6.08 1.58
CA LYS A 13 -12.30 -5.62 2.44
C LYS A 13 -12.21 -4.10 2.65
N ASP A 14 -11.01 -3.56 2.83
CA ASP A 14 -10.81 -2.12 2.94
C ASP A 14 -11.37 -1.41 1.69
N LEU A 15 -11.02 -1.92 0.52
CA LEU A 15 -11.45 -1.33 -0.74
C LEU A 15 -12.97 -1.34 -0.86
N LYS A 16 -13.60 -2.45 -0.50
CA LYS A 16 -15.07 -2.60 -0.59
C LYS A 16 -15.84 -1.65 0.32
N LYS A 17 -15.21 -1.16 1.38
CA LYS A 17 -15.85 -0.21 2.31
C LYS A 17 -15.88 1.20 1.77
N LEU A 18 -15.16 1.51 0.71
CA LEU A 18 -15.12 2.83 0.11
C LEU A 18 -16.29 3.02 -0.85
N ASP A 19 -16.71 4.27 -1.04
CA ASP A 19 -17.72 4.58 -2.06
C ASP A 19 -17.22 4.10 -3.42
N HIS A 20 -18.15 3.68 -4.27
CA HIS A 20 -17.81 3.12 -5.56
C HIS A 20 -16.90 4.03 -6.40
N SER A 21 -17.21 5.33 -6.45
CA SER A 21 -16.41 6.30 -7.20
C SER A 21 -14.99 6.41 -6.63
N VAL A 22 -14.85 6.33 -5.31
CA VAL A 22 -13.54 6.36 -4.64
C VAL A 22 -12.77 5.07 -4.93
N GLN A 23 -13.45 3.92 -4.92
CA GLN A 23 -12.82 2.64 -5.28
C GLN A 23 -12.19 2.71 -6.66
N LEU A 24 -12.92 3.25 -7.64
CA LEU A 24 -12.41 3.36 -9.02
C LEU A 24 -11.16 4.22 -9.09
N GLN A 25 -11.15 5.34 -8.36
CA GLN A 25 -9.99 6.23 -8.34
C GLN A 25 -8.79 5.58 -7.67
N VAL A 26 -8.99 4.85 -6.57
CA VAL A 26 -7.93 4.13 -5.87
C VAL A 26 -7.34 3.05 -6.77
N VAL A 27 -8.18 2.26 -7.42
CA VAL A 27 -7.73 1.21 -8.35
C VAL A 27 -6.94 1.81 -9.51
N LYS A 28 -7.41 2.92 -10.07
CA LYS A 28 -6.69 3.64 -11.13
C LYS A 28 -5.31 4.09 -10.68
N GLY A 29 -5.22 4.62 -9.45
CA GLY A 29 -3.95 5.06 -8.89
C GLY A 29 -2.99 3.89 -8.66
N ILE A 30 -3.50 2.77 -8.18
CA ILE A 30 -2.69 1.56 -8.00
C ILE A 30 -2.21 1.06 -9.36
N GLU A 31 -3.06 1.07 -10.37
CA GLU A 31 -2.69 0.69 -11.74
C GLU A 31 -1.58 1.58 -12.31
N LYS A 32 -1.60 2.86 -11.98
CA LYS A 32 -0.54 3.78 -12.38
C LYS A 32 0.77 3.43 -11.67
N VAL A 33 0.71 3.19 -10.36
CA VAL A 33 1.90 2.92 -9.55
C VAL A 33 2.53 1.58 -9.92
N ARG A 34 1.74 0.58 -10.31
CA ARG A 34 2.28 -0.74 -10.67
C ARG A 34 3.28 -0.71 -11.83
N LYS A 35 3.28 0.36 -12.59
CA LYS A 35 4.24 0.52 -13.69
C LYS A 35 5.64 0.78 -13.16
N ASN A 36 5.75 1.39 -11.98
CA ASN A 36 7.03 1.59 -11.30
C ASN A 36 6.81 1.74 -9.80
N PRO A 37 6.52 0.63 -9.08
CA PRO A 37 6.23 0.68 -7.65
C PRO A 37 7.47 0.71 -6.76
N LEU A 38 8.64 0.87 -7.35
CA LEU A 38 9.90 0.93 -6.62
C LEU A 38 9.92 2.15 -5.69
N PRO A 39 10.80 2.13 -4.67
CA PRO A 39 10.96 3.30 -3.80
C PRO A 39 11.35 4.55 -4.56
N THR A 40 11.00 5.71 -4.01
CA THR A 40 11.30 7.00 -4.64
C THR A 40 12.81 7.22 -4.83
N ASP A 41 13.64 6.70 -3.94
CA ASP A 41 15.10 6.80 -4.08
C ASP A 41 15.63 5.95 -5.24
N LYS A 42 14.80 5.09 -5.80
CA LYS A 42 15.12 4.30 -7.01
C LYS A 42 14.29 4.77 -8.20
N GLY A 43 13.74 5.97 -8.12
CA GLY A 43 12.98 6.56 -9.22
C GLY A 43 11.54 6.12 -9.35
N GLY A 44 11.01 5.39 -8.37
CA GLY A 44 9.64 4.90 -8.40
C GLY A 44 8.65 5.81 -7.67
N TYR A 45 7.41 5.36 -7.58
CA TYR A 45 6.33 6.12 -6.96
C TYR A 45 6.17 5.83 -5.45
N GLY A 46 6.77 4.76 -4.95
CA GLY A 46 6.55 4.31 -3.58
C GLY A 46 7.40 5.06 -2.56
N LYS A 47 6.80 5.53 -1.50
CA LYS A 47 7.52 6.18 -0.41
C LYS A 47 7.86 5.15 0.66
N PRO A 48 9.16 4.87 0.91
CA PRO A 48 9.54 3.92 1.96
C PRO A 48 9.11 4.40 3.34
N LEU A 49 8.65 3.49 4.19
CA LEU A 49 8.17 3.83 5.53
C LEU A 49 9.25 3.68 6.60
N GLY A 50 10.07 2.62 6.54
CA GLY A 50 11.09 2.38 7.55
C GLY A 50 10.51 2.24 8.95
N ASN A 51 11.18 2.84 9.94
CA ASN A 51 10.66 2.90 11.30
C ASN A 51 9.90 4.20 11.53
N LYS A 52 8.67 4.10 12.04
CA LYS A 52 7.83 5.26 12.35
C LYS A 52 7.34 5.15 13.78
N ASN A 53 7.81 6.05 14.66
CA ASN A 53 7.39 6.11 16.06
C ASN A 53 7.51 4.75 16.76
N GLY A 54 8.62 4.05 16.53
CA GLY A 54 8.85 2.74 17.12
C GLY A 54 8.16 1.59 16.43
N ILE A 55 7.42 1.85 15.36
CA ILE A 55 6.76 0.80 14.56
C ILE A 55 7.69 0.41 13.43
N ASN A 56 8.02 -0.89 13.35
CA ASN A 56 8.89 -1.39 12.29
C ASN A 56 8.10 -1.65 11.02
N LEU A 57 8.30 -0.78 10.02
CA LEU A 57 7.65 -0.87 8.72
C LEU A 57 8.68 -1.06 7.59
N THR A 58 9.83 -1.62 7.94
CA THR A 58 10.90 -1.90 6.98
C THR A 58 10.37 -2.72 5.80
N ASN A 59 10.73 -2.34 4.59
CA ASN A 59 10.30 -2.97 3.32
C ASN A 59 8.84 -2.71 2.94
N LEU A 60 8.14 -1.86 3.70
CA LEU A 60 6.81 -1.41 3.30
C LEU A 60 6.90 -0.03 2.66
N LEU A 61 6.01 0.21 1.71
CA LEU A 61 5.95 1.47 0.97
C LEU A 61 4.52 2.01 1.02
N LYS A 62 4.37 3.31 0.81
CA LYS A 62 3.04 3.90 0.75
C LYS A 62 2.84 4.76 -0.48
N ILE A 63 1.57 4.86 -0.88
CA ILE A 63 1.07 5.84 -1.83
C ILE A 63 0.01 6.65 -1.11
N LYS A 64 0.03 7.96 -1.29
CA LYS A 64 -0.98 8.83 -0.69
C LYS A 64 -1.80 9.50 -1.79
N PHE A 65 -3.10 9.26 -1.76
CA PHE A 65 -4.05 9.92 -2.66
C PHE A 65 -4.59 11.15 -1.93
N ARG A 66 -3.92 12.29 -2.11
CA ARG A 66 -4.24 13.51 -1.35
C ARG A 66 -5.67 13.99 -1.55
N ASN A 67 -6.16 13.95 -2.78
CA ASN A 67 -7.51 14.40 -3.10
C ASN A 67 -8.60 13.54 -2.45
N LEU A 68 -8.27 12.30 -2.11
CA LEU A 68 -9.21 11.36 -1.52
C LEU A 68 -8.96 11.16 -0.03
N SER A 69 -7.86 11.70 0.49
CA SER A 69 -7.39 11.43 1.86
C SER A 69 -7.25 9.93 2.13
N ILE A 70 -6.85 9.18 1.12
CA ILE A 70 -6.65 7.72 1.19
C ILE A 70 -5.15 7.43 1.18
N ARG A 71 -4.74 6.46 1.99
CA ARG A 71 -3.37 5.95 2.01
C ARG A 71 -3.39 4.47 1.69
N VAL A 72 -2.45 4.05 0.84
CA VAL A 72 -2.28 2.64 0.48
C VAL A 72 -0.88 2.21 0.88
N VAL A 73 -0.78 1.14 1.66
CA VAL A 73 0.50 0.54 2.04
C VAL A 73 0.67 -0.74 1.26
N TYR A 74 1.84 -0.95 0.70
CA TYR A 74 2.13 -2.15 -0.08
C TYR A 74 3.56 -2.63 0.16
N LYS A 75 3.81 -3.87 -0.26
CA LYS A 75 5.11 -4.52 -0.19
C LYS A 75 5.47 -5.02 -1.58
N LEU A 76 6.75 -5.00 -1.92
CA LEU A 76 7.23 -5.56 -3.18
C LEU A 76 7.84 -6.94 -2.95
N GLU A 77 7.46 -7.89 -3.79
CA GLU A 77 8.06 -9.21 -3.83
C GLU A 77 8.79 -9.33 -5.17
N TYR A 78 10.11 -9.29 -5.12
CA TYR A 78 10.93 -9.21 -6.32
C TYR A 78 11.01 -10.52 -7.10
N VAL A 79 10.80 -11.65 -6.43
CA VAL A 79 10.92 -12.95 -7.08
C VAL A 79 9.94 -13.09 -8.24
N ASP A 80 8.68 -12.65 -8.04
CA ASP A 80 7.64 -12.78 -9.06
C ASP A 80 7.11 -11.42 -9.51
N ASP A 81 7.82 -10.34 -9.17
CA ASP A 81 7.41 -8.97 -9.48
C ASP A 81 5.97 -8.69 -8.99
N ILE A 82 5.72 -8.94 -7.72
CA ILE A 82 4.42 -8.74 -7.11
C ILE A 82 4.39 -7.48 -6.27
N MET A 83 3.38 -6.65 -6.53
CA MET A 83 3.04 -5.50 -5.70
C MET A 83 1.87 -5.92 -4.81
N LYS A 84 2.17 -6.26 -3.55
CA LYS A 84 1.17 -6.76 -2.62
C LYS A 84 0.55 -5.63 -1.82
N ILE A 85 -0.74 -5.41 -1.98
CA ILE A 85 -1.47 -4.35 -1.28
C ILE A 85 -1.85 -4.84 0.12
N ILE A 86 -1.42 -4.11 1.14
CA ILE A 86 -1.57 -4.50 2.55
C ILE A 86 -2.74 -3.78 3.23
N VAL A 87 -2.83 -2.46 3.07
CA VAL A 87 -3.85 -1.62 3.70
C VAL A 87 -4.31 -0.55 2.73
N ILE A 88 -5.62 -0.29 2.70
CA ILE A 88 -6.20 0.86 2.01
C ILE A 88 -7.08 1.56 3.04
N SER A 89 -6.76 2.80 3.41
CA SER A 89 -7.46 3.45 4.51
C SER A 89 -7.52 4.96 4.40
N ALA A 90 -8.61 5.54 4.90
CA ALA A 90 -8.79 6.99 5.02
C ALA A 90 -8.39 7.50 6.41
N ARG A 91 -7.85 6.64 7.26
CA ARG A 91 -7.45 6.98 8.62
C ARG A 91 -6.14 7.76 8.64
N THR A 92 -5.72 8.23 9.84
CA THR A 92 -4.45 8.94 10.00
C THR A 92 -3.26 8.06 9.65
N ASP A 93 -2.13 8.68 9.35
CA ASP A 93 -0.89 7.94 9.05
C ASP A 93 -0.55 6.96 10.17
N GLU A 94 -0.61 7.40 11.43
CA GLU A 94 -0.28 6.54 12.56
C GLU A 94 -1.18 5.30 12.62
N ALA A 95 -2.49 5.49 12.44
CA ALA A 95 -3.44 4.38 12.47
C ALA A 95 -3.19 3.40 11.33
N VAL A 96 -2.89 3.91 10.14
CA VAL A 96 -2.60 3.09 8.97
C VAL A 96 -1.30 2.29 9.20
N TYR A 97 -0.28 2.92 9.75
CA TYR A 97 1.01 2.25 10.01
C TYR A 97 0.87 1.15 11.05
N LYS A 98 0.10 1.39 12.12
CA LYS A 98 -0.17 0.36 13.13
C LYS A 98 -0.91 -0.83 12.51
N GLU A 99 -1.88 -0.53 11.67
CA GLU A 99 -2.65 -1.58 10.98
C GLU A 99 -1.76 -2.38 10.03
N ALA A 100 -0.87 -1.71 9.28
CA ALA A 100 0.05 -2.38 8.38
C ALA A 100 0.99 -3.32 9.13
N ALA A 101 1.54 -2.88 10.25
CA ALA A 101 2.42 -3.69 11.09
C ALA A 101 1.67 -4.91 11.64
N LYS A 102 0.44 -4.71 12.08
CA LYS A 102 -0.41 -5.78 12.61
C LYS A 102 -0.69 -6.85 11.55
N ARG A 103 -1.04 -6.42 10.35
CA ARG A 103 -1.32 -7.34 9.24
C ARG A 103 -0.08 -8.09 8.80
N ARG A 104 1.07 -7.41 8.81
CA ARG A 104 2.35 -8.02 8.49
C ARG A 104 2.66 -9.15 9.46
N GLU A 105 2.51 -8.91 10.76
CA GLU A 105 2.77 -9.91 11.79
C GLU A 105 1.81 -11.08 11.67
N LYS A 106 0.51 -10.79 11.50
CA LYS A 106 -0.53 -11.81 11.37
C LYS A 106 -0.32 -12.70 10.15
N ASN A 107 0.09 -12.13 9.03
CA ASN A 107 0.27 -12.85 7.76
C ASN A 107 1.72 -13.28 7.52
N LYS A 108 2.62 -12.97 8.41
CA LYS A 108 4.03 -13.41 8.41
C LYS A 108 4.79 -13.07 7.12
N PHE A 109 4.72 -11.80 6.71
CA PHE A 109 5.50 -11.37 5.57
C PHE A 109 6.44 -10.20 5.86
#